data_89c677549406a17ba04b015f6202151b
#
_entry.id   89c677549406a17ba04b015f6202151b
#
_cell.length_a   1.000
_cell.length_b   1.000
_cell.length_c   1.000
_cell.angle_alpha   90.00
_cell.angle_beta   90.00
_cell.angle_gamma   90.00
#
_symmetry.space_group_name_H-M   'P 1'
#
loop_
_entity.id
_entity.type
_entity.pdbx_description
1 polymer ?
#
loop_
_entity_poly.entity_id
_entity_poly.type
_entity_poly.pdbx_seq_one_letter_code
_entity_poly.pdbx_strand_id
1 'polypeptide(L)'
;MSTPATTAQLPHGSSRRATLRPNVIGLAAVLLLAPLIAVVTSSAELRTVGIMGAALALLLVVLWSAEATFYVLIFSMLLSPEFIVGELGGSAATASRGITLRLDDYIIVVIGLAWLIRLAVYKEAAVFRRTPLNIPIAAYLAFAAIATLWGAQAGRLNLLTGFFFVLKYLEYSIIYFLVVNYTRDRAQVRRLLIAALATAVIIAIVAMAQIPSGVRVSAPFEGEEPEPNTLGGYLVLMIALALAGLGEARVARERVLFASIAAAMTVPLAYTYSRTSWLAFCAMLVTTIVLSRNRTIFFLMVAIVLVALVVSPPSALIERATYTLSSQRDSISLLGYSIEPSAAARLEAWIIASRALMLYPILGAGVTGFGLIDAQYPRVLAETGLIGFGLFAWLIWRVAGTGVELLRRGTTRLEAVLAKGFLAGFAGLLVHSIGANTFIIVRIMEPLWLITGLVGATLLMRRGGSAPLPRVPAAAAGPR
;
A
#
# COMPACT_ATOMS: atom_id res chain seq x y z
N MET A 1 59.45 42.51 31.43
CA MET A 1 58.08 42.68 30.93
C MET A 1 58.04 42.00 29.58
N SER A 2 57.60 40.75 29.54
CA SER A 2 57.59 39.87 28.35
C SER A 2 56.14 39.67 27.92
N THR A 3 55.83 40.08 26.72
CA THR A 3 54.53 39.81 26.02
C THR A 3 54.56 38.42 25.43
N PRO A 4 53.50 37.61 25.56
CA PRO A 4 53.43 36.33 24.89
C PRO A 4 52.90 36.48 23.46
N ALA A 5 53.55 35.74 22.56
CA ALA A 5 53.21 35.65 21.13
C ALA A 5 51.90 34.82 20.91
N THR A 6 50.96 35.42 20.18
CA THR A 6 49.74 34.77 19.75
C THR A 6 50.01 33.90 18.52
N THR A 7 49.98 32.61 18.66
CA THR A 7 50.04 31.65 17.52
C THR A 7 48.67 31.58 16.83
N ALA A 8 48.62 32.12 15.61
CA ALA A 8 47.47 31.99 14.73
C ALA A 8 47.38 30.53 14.21
N GLN A 9 46.34 29.81 14.60
CA GLN A 9 45.99 28.52 14.00
C GLN A 9 45.32 28.73 12.64
N LEU A 10 45.94 28.21 11.59
CA LEU A 10 45.37 28.13 10.24
C LEU A 10 44.20 27.14 10.23
N PRO A 11 43.09 27.44 9.53
CA PRO A 11 41.99 26.50 9.44
C PRO A 11 42.39 25.32 8.55
N HIS A 12 42.41 24.11 9.13
CA HIS A 12 42.49 22.85 8.38
C HIS A 12 41.29 22.73 7.44
N GLY A 13 41.53 22.92 6.16
CA GLY A 13 40.61 22.62 5.08
C GLY A 13 40.29 21.13 5.10
N SER A 14 39.15 20.78 5.67
CA SER A 14 38.56 19.43 5.51
C SER A 14 38.10 19.29 4.06
N SER A 15 38.92 18.64 3.22
CA SER A 15 38.47 18.14 1.94
C SER A 15 37.31 17.18 2.19
N ARG A 16 36.09 17.64 2.00
CA ARG A 16 34.90 16.76 1.90
C ARG A 16 35.10 15.89 0.66
N ARG A 17 35.76 14.77 0.82
CA ARG A 17 35.61 13.65 -0.12
C ARG A 17 34.12 13.32 -0.14
N ALA A 18 33.48 13.57 -1.26
CA ALA A 18 32.13 13.12 -1.55
C ALA A 18 32.17 11.58 -1.62
N THR A 19 32.13 10.92 -0.47
CA THR A 19 31.87 9.49 -0.41
C THR A 19 30.44 9.32 -0.94
N LEU A 20 30.30 8.80 -2.14
CA LEU A 20 29.05 8.31 -2.67
C LEU A 20 28.41 7.46 -1.57
N ARG A 21 27.29 7.93 -1.04
CA ARG A 21 26.63 7.28 0.10
C ARG A 21 26.36 5.85 -0.31
N PRO A 22 26.69 4.83 0.51
CA PRO A 22 26.53 3.41 0.17
C PRO A 22 25.13 3.04 -0.34
N ASN A 23 24.14 3.84 -0.03
CA ASN A 23 22.75 3.68 -0.46
C ASN A 23 22.53 3.86 -1.98
N VAL A 24 23.32 4.69 -2.67
CA VAL A 24 23.22 4.92 -4.12
C VAL A 24 23.83 3.74 -4.89
N ILE A 25 24.92 3.19 -4.38
CA ILE A 25 25.58 2.04 -4.98
C ILE A 25 24.71 0.79 -4.86
N GLY A 26 24.06 0.59 -3.70
CA GLY A 26 23.12 -0.53 -3.50
C GLY A 26 21.91 -0.47 -4.43
N LEU A 27 21.32 0.71 -4.59
CA LEU A 27 20.18 0.92 -5.49
C LEU A 27 20.59 0.70 -6.96
N ALA A 28 21.73 1.23 -7.38
CA ALA A 28 22.26 1.02 -8.72
C ALA A 28 22.55 -0.46 -9.00
N ALA A 29 23.11 -1.18 -8.02
CA ALA A 29 23.36 -2.61 -8.14
C ALA A 29 22.06 -3.42 -8.30
N VAL A 30 21.01 -3.11 -7.53
CA VAL A 30 19.70 -3.77 -7.66
C VAL A 30 19.04 -3.46 -8.99
N LEU A 31 19.05 -2.21 -9.43
CA LEU A 31 18.48 -1.80 -10.73
C LEU A 31 19.23 -2.37 -11.94
N LEU A 32 20.52 -2.62 -11.81
CA LEU A 32 21.34 -3.24 -12.87
C LEU A 32 21.23 -4.78 -12.87
N LEU A 33 21.07 -5.40 -11.70
CA LEU A 33 20.96 -6.86 -11.57
C LEU A 33 19.57 -7.38 -11.96
N ALA A 34 18.50 -6.63 -11.69
CA ALA A 34 17.14 -7.06 -12.01
C ALA A 34 16.91 -7.35 -13.52
N PRO A 35 17.30 -6.49 -14.47
CA PRO A 35 17.17 -6.80 -15.90
C PRO A 35 18.14 -7.89 -16.36
N LEU A 36 19.34 -7.97 -15.79
CA LEU A 36 20.31 -9.03 -16.11
C LEU A 36 19.77 -10.41 -15.73
N ILE A 37 19.13 -10.52 -14.57
CA ILE A 37 18.49 -11.75 -14.10
C ILE A 37 17.31 -12.13 -15.00
N ALA A 38 16.51 -11.16 -15.45
CA ALA A 38 15.38 -11.39 -16.36
C ALA A 38 15.85 -11.95 -17.73
N VAL A 39 16.98 -11.50 -18.23
CA VAL A 39 17.56 -11.97 -19.52
C VAL A 39 18.18 -13.37 -19.42
N VAL A 40 18.77 -13.70 -18.26
CA VAL A 40 19.48 -14.97 -18.04
C VAL A 40 18.53 -16.17 -17.80
N THR A 41 17.23 -15.93 -17.55
CA THR A 41 16.28 -16.96 -17.11
C THR A 41 15.51 -17.69 -18.21
N SER A 42 16.12 -17.94 -19.39
CA SER A 42 15.44 -18.61 -20.51
C SER A 42 15.35 -20.14 -20.38
N SER A 43 16.12 -20.80 -19.51
CA SER A 43 16.01 -22.23 -19.20
C SER A 43 15.56 -22.47 -17.75
N ALA A 44 14.81 -23.55 -17.48
CA ALA A 44 14.25 -23.82 -16.16
C ALA A 44 15.31 -23.90 -15.03
N GLU A 45 16.48 -24.50 -15.31
CA GLU A 45 17.59 -24.58 -14.34
C GLU A 45 18.25 -23.22 -14.12
N LEU A 46 18.50 -22.46 -15.19
CA LEU A 46 19.03 -21.10 -15.11
C LEU A 46 18.08 -20.16 -14.38
N ARG A 47 16.77 -20.36 -14.55
CA ARG A 47 15.72 -19.61 -13.84
C ARG A 47 15.81 -19.81 -12.33
N THR A 48 16.01 -21.04 -11.86
CA THR A 48 16.12 -21.34 -10.43
C THR A 48 17.38 -20.71 -9.82
N VAL A 49 18.54 -20.84 -10.50
CA VAL A 49 19.80 -20.22 -10.09
C VAL A 49 19.69 -18.70 -10.08
N GLY A 50 19.02 -18.11 -11.08
CA GLY A 50 18.75 -16.66 -11.15
C GLY A 50 17.90 -16.16 -9.99
N ILE A 51 16.83 -16.88 -9.64
CA ILE A 51 15.96 -16.55 -8.50
C ILE A 51 16.73 -16.64 -7.17
N MET A 52 17.52 -17.69 -6.98
CA MET A 52 18.34 -17.86 -5.76
C MET A 52 19.40 -16.76 -5.65
N GLY A 53 20.07 -16.43 -6.75
CA GLY A 53 21.06 -15.35 -6.82
C GLY A 53 20.43 -13.98 -6.51
N ALA A 54 19.25 -13.71 -7.05
CA ALA A 54 18.49 -12.49 -6.76
C ALA A 54 18.05 -12.41 -5.30
N ALA A 55 17.55 -13.50 -4.72
CA ALA A 55 17.16 -13.58 -3.33
C ALA A 55 18.38 -13.35 -2.40
N LEU A 56 19.53 -13.94 -2.73
CA LEU A 56 20.76 -13.72 -1.97
C LEU A 56 21.26 -12.27 -2.08
N ALA A 57 21.28 -11.70 -3.29
CA ALA A 57 21.65 -10.31 -3.50
C ALA A 57 20.72 -9.35 -2.73
N LEU A 58 19.42 -9.62 -2.77
CA LEU A 58 18.43 -8.88 -2.01
C LEU A 58 18.68 -9.01 -0.50
N LEU A 59 18.93 -10.21 0.00
CA LEU A 59 19.26 -10.45 1.41
C LEU A 59 20.49 -9.63 1.84
N LEU A 60 21.53 -9.59 1.02
CA LEU A 60 22.73 -8.80 1.29
C LEU A 60 22.43 -7.30 1.33
N VAL A 61 21.61 -6.80 0.40
CA VAL A 61 21.16 -5.39 0.38
C VAL A 61 20.35 -5.06 1.65
N VAL A 62 19.43 -5.95 2.03
CA VAL A 62 18.60 -5.82 3.23
C VAL A 62 19.44 -5.80 4.51
N LEU A 63 20.45 -6.69 4.59
CA LEU A 63 21.36 -6.74 5.74
C LEU A 63 22.26 -5.51 5.81
N TRP A 64 22.63 -4.95 4.66
CA TRP A 64 23.51 -3.78 4.61
C TRP A 64 22.77 -2.47 4.91
N SER A 65 21.61 -2.23 4.31
CA SER A 65 20.91 -0.96 4.40
C SER A 65 19.38 -1.11 4.47
N ALA A 66 18.80 -0.83 5.65
CA ALA A 66 17.36 -0.79 5.82
C ALA A 66 16.68 0.25 4.91
N GLU A 67 17.35 1.34 4.57
CA GLU A 67 16.78 2.36 3.67
C GLU A 67 16.72 1.86 2.22
N ALA A 68 17.75 1.17 1.73
CA ALA A 68 17.75 0.55 0.41
C ALA A 68 16.62 -0.48 0.29
N THR A 69 16.38 -1.23 1.35
CA THR A 69 15.27 -2.19 1.46
C THR A 69 13.91 -1.53 1.21
N PHE A 70 13.67 -0.36 1.79
CA PHE A 70 12.41 0.35 1.57
C PHE A 70 12.23 0.83 0.13
N TYR A 71 13.30 1.25 -0.56
CA TYR A 71 13.21 1.61 -1.97
C TYR A 71 12.86 0.40 -2.84
N VAL A 72 13.51 -0.75 -2.59
CA VAL A 72 13.18 -1.99 -3.30
C VAL A 72 11.73 -2.38 -3.06
N LEU A 73 11.28 -2.35 -1.81
CA LEU A 73 9.90 -2.66 -1.44
C LEU A 73 8.90 -1.71 -2.12
N ILE A 74 9.11 -0.38 -2.05
CA ILE A 74 8.23 0.62 -2.67
C ILE A 74 8.11 0.39 -4.18
N PHE A 75 9.22 0.06 -4.83
CA PHE A 75 9.23 -0.17 -6.26
C PHE A 75 8.54 -1.49 -6.64
N SER A 76 8.71 -2.54 -5.82
CA SER A 76 8.10 -3.86 -6.09
C SER A 76 6.60 -3.90 -5.87
N MET A 77 6.03 -3.12 -4.96
CA MET A 77 4.61 -3.18 -4.55
C MET A 77 3.61 -3.22 -5.71
N LEU A 78 3.87 -2.52 -6.83
CA LEU A 78 3.00 -2.52 -7.99
C LEU A 78 3.67 -2.98 -9.29
N LEU A 79 4.99 -3.05 -9.32
CA LEU A 79 5.75 -3.47 -10.51
C LEU A 79 6.16 -4.93 -10.44
N SER A 80 5.76 -5.64 -9.40
CA SER A 80 5.99 -7.05 -9.21
C SER A 80 5.06 -7.90 -10.08
N PRO A 81 5.58 -8.84 -10.89
CA PRO A 81 4.75 -9.77 -11.63
C PRO A 81 4.06 -10.78 -10.70
N GLU A 82 2.88 -11.23 -11.12
CA GLU A 82 2.09 -12.26 -10.42
C GLU A 82 2.33 -13.62 -11.05
N PHE A 83 2.47 -14.65 -10.19
CA PHE A 83 2.59 -16.04 -10.59
C PHE A 83 1.48 -16.86 -9.96
N ILE A 84 0.71 -17.58 -10.77
CA ILE A 84 -0.33 -18.50 -10.29
C ILE A 84 0.37 -19.77 -9.79
N VAL A 85 0.19 -20.11 -8.50
CA VAL A 85 0.87 -21.25 -7.85
C VAL A 85 -0.11 -22.40 -7.58
N GLY A 86 -1.41 -22.14 -7.60
CA GLY A 86 -2.43 -23.17 -7.35
C GLY A 86 -3.83 -22.69 -7.68
N GLU A 87 -4.72 -23.63 -7.98
CA GLU A 87 -6.14 -23.36 -8.16
C GLU A 87 -6.87 -23.41 -6.82
N LEU A 88 -7.69 -22.42 -6.54
CA LEU A 88 -8.63 -22.45 -5.43
C LEU A 88 -9.75 -23.42 -5.81
N GLY A 89 -9.75 -24.64 -5.24
CA GLY A 89 -10.88 -25.57 -5.37
C GLY A 89 -12.15 -24.91 -4.82
N GLY A 90 -13.06 -24.51 -5.71
CA GLY A 90 -14.32 -23.85 -5.39
C GLY A 90 -15.30 -23.94 -6.56
N SER A 91 -16.51 -23.39 -6.40
CA SER A 91 -17.50 -23.30 -7.47
C SER A 91 -16.94 -22.57 -8.71
N ALA A 92 -17.49 -22.84 -9.89
CA ALA A 92 -17.01 -22.33 -11.18
C ALA A 92 -16.74 -20.82 -11.24
N ALA A 93 -17.39 -20.02 -10.39
CA ALA A 93 -17.18 -18.57 -10.28
C ALA A 93 -15.93 -18.17 -9.45
N THR A 94 -15.40 -19.09 -8.62
CA THR A 94 -14.22 -18.87 -7.77
C THR A 94 -12.98 -19.62 -8.26
N ALA A 95 -13.14 -20.56 -9.16
CA ALA A 95 -12.05 -21.38 -9.70
C ALA A 95 -11.09 -20.60 -10.60
N SER A 96 -11.51 -19.44 -11.15
CA SER A 96 -10.68 -18.62 -12.02
C SER A 96 -9.61 -17.80 -11.26
N ARG A 97 -9.74 -17.62 -9.94
CA ARG A 97 -8.74 -16.89 -9.13
C ARG A 97 -7.88 -17.87 -8.36
N GLY A 98 -6.77 -18.28 -8.96
CA GLY A 98 -5.75 -19.10 -8.31
C GLY A 98 -5.08 -18.39 -7.13
N ILE A 99 -4.36 -19.14 -6.29
CA ILE A 99 -3.45 -18.57 -5.29
C ILE A 99 -2.31 -17.91 -6.06
N THR A 100 -2.27 -16.58 -6.07
CA THR A 100 -1.21 -15.83 -6.72
C THR A 100 -0.12 -15.51 -5.71
N LEU A 101 1.12 -15.88 -6.05
CA LEU A 101 2.33 -15.40 -5.37
C LEU A 101 3.00 -14.35 -6.24
N ARG A 102 3.52 -13.33 -5.58
CA ARG A 102 4.16 -12.19 -6.23
C ARG A 102 5.62 -12.10 -5.79
N LEU A 103 6.44 -11.42 -6.58
CA LEU A 103 7.84 -11.23 -6.23
C LEU A 103 8.02 -10.44 -4.91
N ASP A 104 7.12 -9.49 -4.62
CA ASP A 104 7.11 -8.74 -3.37
C ASP A 104 6.83 -9.62 -2.15
N ASP A 105 6.00 -10.68 -2.27
CA ASP A 105 5.79 -11.65 -1.19
C ASP A 105 7.12 -12.26 -0.74
N TYR A 106 7.96 -12.68 -1.71
CA TYR A 106 9.30 -13.21 -1.41
C TYR A 106 10.22 -12.14 -0.82
N ILE A 107 10.15 -10.92 -1.33
CA ILE A 107 10.92 -9.78 -0.83
C ILE A 107 10.57 -9.52 0.64
N ILE A 108 9.29 -9.50 1.00
CA ILE A 108 8.84 -9.26 2.39
C ILE A 108 9.25 -10.41 3.30
N VAL A 109 9.18 -11.67 2.85
CA VAL A 109 9.67 -12.82 3.60
C VAL A 109 11.17 -12.69 3.87
N VAL A 110 11.98 -12.35 2.86
CA VAL A 110 13.42 -12.14 3.02
C VAL A 110 13.73 -10.99 3.98
N ILE A 111 13.00 -9.89 3.86
CA ILE A 111 13.12 -8.74 4.77
C ILE A 111 12.73 -9.14 6.20
N GLY A 112 11.62 -9.85 6.36
CA GLY A 112 11.15 -10.34 7.66
C GLY A 112 12.17 -11.29 8.32
N LEU A 113 12.72 -12.22 7.57
CA LEU A 113 13.77 -13.12 8.04
C LEU A 113 15.06 -12.36 8.42
N ALA A 114 15.51 -11.43 7.58
CA ALA A 114 16.65 -10.57 7.90
C ALA A 114 16.42 -9.74 9.17
N TRP A 115 15.19 -9.27 9.35
CA TRP A 115 14.80 -8.58 10.58
C TRP A 115 14.84 -9.48 11.80
N LEU A 116 14.32 -10.71 11.72
CA LEU A 116 14.39 -11.71 12.78
C LEU A 116 15.84 -12.12 13.11
N ILE A 117 16.69 -12.29 12.08
CA ILE A 117 18.12 -12.57 12.26
C ILE A 117 18.80 -11.41 13.00
N ARG A 118 18.55 -10.17 12.62
CA ARG A 118 19.08 -8.99 13.33
C ARG A 118 18.62 -8.96 14.79
N LEU A 119 17.34 -9.27 15.04
CA LEU A 119 16.77 -9.34 16.38
C LEU A 119 17.51 -10.40 17.24
N ALA A 120 17.73 -11.58 16.68
CA ALA A 120 18.39 -12.69 17.36
C ALA A 120 19.88 -12.43 17.62
N VAL A 121 20.61 -11.89 16.61
CA VAL A 121 22.06 -11.69 16.68
C VAL A 121 22.44 -10.48 17.54
N TYR A 122 21.74 -9.36 17.33
CA TYR A 122 22.11 -8.10 18.01
C TYR A 122 21.39 -7.89 19.35
N LYS A 123 20.54 -8.84 19.78
CA LYS A 123 19.76 -8.77 21.05
C LYS A 123 19.08 -7.40 21.22
N GLU A 124 18.69 -6.79 20.12
CA GLU A 124 17.98 -5.51 20.14
C GLU A 124 16.55 -5.70 20.68
N ALA A 125 16.44 -6.01 21.97
CA ALA A 125 15.18 -6.27 22.67
C ALA A 125 14.17 -5.10 22.60
N ALA A 126 14.60 -3.94 22.07
CA ALA A 126 13.77 -2.74 21.91
C ALA A 126 13.07 -2.64 20.54
N VAL A 127 12.97 -3.73 19.80
CA VAL A 127 12.62 -3.76 18.37
C VAL A 127 11.13 -3.47 18.10
N PHE A 128 10.26 -3.73 19.04
CA PHE A 128 8.86 -3.35 18.89
C PHE A 128 8.57 -2.00 19.56
N ARG A 129 8.74 -0.92 18.79
CA ARG A 129 8.27 0.39 19.26
C ARG A 129 6.78 0.31 19.57
N ARG A 130 6.41 0.72 20.77
CA ARG A 130 5.01 0.74 21.19
C ARG A 130 4.26 1.83 20.43
N THR A 131 3.33 1.40 19.59
CA THR A 131 2.47 2.29 18.83
C THR A 131 1.00 2.06 19.18
N PRO A 132 0.11 3.01 18.90
CA PRO A 132 -1.32 2.82 19.10
C PRO A 132 -1.93 1.69 18.27
N LEU A 133 -1.23 1.18 17.25
CA LEU A 133 -1.71 0.16 16.32
C LEU A 133 -1.27 -1.26 16.69
N ASN A 134 -0.28 -1.45 17.58
CA ASN A 134 0.24 -2.78 17.92
C ASN A 134 -0.87 -3.73 18.40
N ILE A 135 -1.69 -3.29 19.36
CA ILE A 135 -2.76 -4.12 19.91
C ILE A 135 -3.89 -4.34 18.92
N PRO A 136 -4.43 -3.31 18.22
CA PRO A 136 -5.47 -3.54 17.21
C PRO A 136 -5.05 -4.49 16.08
N ILE A 137 -3.80 -4.36 15.57
CA ILE A 137 -3.27 -5.27 14.56
C ILE A 137 -3.20 -6.70 15.10
N ALA A 138 -2.56 -6.89 16.26
CA ALA A 138 -2.40 -8.21 16.86
C ALA A 138 -3.77 -8.86 17.17
N ALA A 139 -4.72 -8.10 17.71
CA ALA A 139 -6.05 -8.59 18.03
C ALA A 139 -6.83 -9.03 16.78
N TYR A 140 -6.81 -8.23 15.71
CA TYR A 140 -7.49 -8.58 14.46
C TYR A 140 -6.87 -9.81 13.80
N LEU A 141 -5.52 -9.89 13.72
CA LEU A 141 -4.81 -11.04 13.16
C LEU A 141 -5.05 -12.33 13.95
N ALA A 142 -4.93 -12.26 15.28
CA ALA A 142 -5.16 -13.40 16.16
C ALA A 142 -6.60 -13.90 16.03
N PHE A 143 -7.58 -12.99 15.99
CA PHE A 143 -8.97 -13.36 15.86
C PHE A 143 -9.29 -13.95 14.48
N ALA A 144 -8.74 -13.39 13.40
CA ALA A 144 -8.87 -13.96 12.05
C ALA A 144 -8.29 -15.39 11.97
N ALA A 145 -7.15 -15.63 12.61
CA ALA A 145 -6.57 -16.98 12.71
C ALA A 145 -7.47 -17.93 13.50
N ILE A 146 -8.00 -17.49 14.66
CA ILE A 146 -8.93 -18.32 15.48
C ILE A 146 -10.20 -18.63 14.69
N ALA A 147 -10.81 -17.64 14.03
CA ALA A 147 -12.00 -17.82 13.20
C ALA A 147 -11.74 -18.84 12.06
N THR A 148 -10.55 -18.75 11.44
CA THR A 148 -10.15 -19.66 10.35
C THR A 148 -9.95 -21.09 10.86
N LEU A 149 -9.28 -21.28 11.99
CA LEU A 149 -9.11 -22.59 12.62
C LEU A 149 -10.46 -23.21 12.99
N TRP A 150 -11.35 -22.41 13.56
CA TRP A 150 -12.70 -22.83 13.89
C TRP A 150 -13.51 -23.26 12.66
N GLY A 151 -13.45 -22.45 11.59
CA GLY A 151 -14.11 -22.73 10.32
C GLY A 151 -13.58 -24.02 9.66
N ALA A 152 -12.26 -24.22 9.70
CA ALA A 152 -11.60 -25.40 9.15
C ALA A 152 -11.96 -26.69 9.93
N GLN A 153 -11.96 -26.64 11.27
CA GLN A 153 -12.38 -27.77 12.11
C GLN A 153 -13.84 -28.17 11.84
N ALA A 154 -14.67 -27.19 11.51
CA ALA A 154 -16.07 -27.43 11.15
C ALA A 154 -16.27 -27.84 9.67
N GLY A 155 -15.20 -28.07 8.91
CA GLY A 155 -15.25 -28.48 7.51
C GLY A 155 -15.78 -27.44 6.54
N ARG A 156 -15.77 -26.14 6.91
CA ARG A 156 -16.35 -25.04 6.10
C ARG A 156 -15.39 -24.47 5.08
N LEU A 157 -14.09 -24.64 5.30
CA LEU A 157 -13.03 -24.09 4.42
C LEU A 157 -11.82 -25.01 4.40
N ASN A 158 -11.00 -24.86 3.37
CA ASN A 158 -9.68 -25.48 3.33
C ASN A 158 -8.74 -24.68 4.24
N LEU A 159 -8.14 -25.34 5.24
CA LEU A 159 -7.26 -24.71 6.24
C LEU A 159 -6.08 -24.01 5.58
N LEU A 160 -5.47 -24.63 4.56
CA LEU A 160 -4.31 -24.08 3.88
C LEU A 160 -4.65 -22.76 3.16
N THR A 161 -5.78 -22.74 2.46
CA THR A 161 -6.30 -21.56 1.77
C THR A 161 -6.64 -20.44 2.76
N GLY A 162 -7.41 -20.76 3.82
CA GLY A 162 -7.78 -19.76 4.82
C GLY A 162 -6.55 -19.17 5.54
N PHE A 163 -5.59 -20.02 5.89
CA PHE A 163 -4.35 -19.61 6.53
C PHE A 163 -3.47 -18.75 5.61
N PHE A 164 -3.43 -19.05 4.31
CA PHE A 164 -2.75 -18.23 3.32
C PHE A 164 -3.25 -16.76 3.32
N PHE A 165 -4.58 -16.57 3.38
CA PHE A 165 -5.13 -15.21 3.46
C PHE A 165 -4.86 -14.52 4.81
N VAL A 166 -4.82 -15.27 5.91
CA VAL A 166 -4.39 -14.72 7.22
C VAL A 166 -2.92 -14.29 7.18
N LEU A 167 -2.05 -15.06 6.50
CA LEU A 167 -0.65 -14.67 6.28
C LEU A 167 -0.53 -13.38 5.44
N LYS A 168 -1.42 -13.15 4.47
CA LYS A 168 -1.47 -11.88 3.73
C LYS A 168 -1.78 -10.70 4.65
N TYR A 169 -2.69 -10.83 5.60
CA TYR A 169 -2.93 -9.78 6.60
C TYR A 169 -1.69 -9.54 7.49
N LEU A 170 -0.95 -10.58 7.84
CA LEU A 170 0.31 -10.45 8.60
C LEU A 170 1.38 -9.72 7.77
N GLU A 171 1.49 -10.06 6.48
CA GLU A 171 2.45 -9.48 5.53
C GLU A 171 2.35 -7.95 5.49
N TYR A 172 1.14 -7.40 5.33
CA TYR A 172 0.94 -5.95 5.35
C TYR A 172 1.36 -5.33 6.67
N SER A 173 1.06 -6.00 7.76
CA SER A 173 1.40 -5.53 9.10
C SER A 173 2.92 -5.49 9.33
N ILE A 174 3.67 -6.42 8.73
CA ILE A 174 5.14 -6.42 8.76
C ILE A 174 5.70 -5.13 8.16
N ILE A 175 5.15 -4.67 7.02
CA ILE A 175 5.57 -3.41 6.38
C ILE A 175 5.43 -2.23 7.36
N TYR A 176 4.28 -2.14 8.04
CA TYR A 176 4.07 -1.10 9.05
C TYR A 176 5.14 -1.13 10.15
N PHE A 177 5.39 -2.30 10.73
CA PHE A 177 6.37 -2.44 11.80
C PHE A 177 7.79 -2.15 11.33
N LEU A 178 8.17 -2.59 10.13
CA LEU A 178 9.46 -2.27 9.54
C LEU A 178 9.65 -0.76 9.38
N VAL A 179 8.66 -0.08 8.79
CA VAL A 179 8.73 1.38 8.58
C VAL A 179 8.82 2.13 9.90
N VAL A 180 8.00 1.77 10.89
CA VAL A 180 7.99 2.42 12.21
C VAL A 180 9.32 2.23 12.95
N ASN A 181 9.93 1.05 12.84
CA ASN A 181 11.15 0.73 13.59
C ASN A 181 12.42 1.26 12.94
N TYR A 182 12.48 1.26 11.60
CA TYR A 182 13.70 1.62 10.86
C TYR A 182 13.72 3.03 10.29
N THR A 183 12.60 3.76 10.32
CA THR A 183 12.61 5.18 9.92
C THR A 183 13.14 6.04 11.07
N ARG A 184 14.28 6.72 10.81
CA ARG A 184 15.08 7.39 11.84
C ARG A 184 14.87 8.89 11.92
N ASP A 185 14.66 9.53 10.78
CA ASP A 185 14.60 10.99 10.68
C ASP A 185 13.57 11.46 9.65
N ARG A 186 13.24 12.75 9.72
CA ARG A 186 12.27 13.38 8.80
C ARG A 186 12.78 13.44 7.35
N ALA A 187 14.08 13.46 7.15
CA ALA A 187 14.65 13.46 5.81
C ALA A 187 14.41 12.11 5.12
N GLN A 188 14.51 11.02 5.87
CA GLN A 188 14.16 9.67 5.40
C GLN A 188 12.67 9.56 5.09
N VAL A 189 11.77 10.05 5.96
CA VAL A 189 10.32 10.13 5.68
C VAL A 189 10.07 10.84 4.36
N ARG A 190 10.72 12.00 4.14
CA ARG A 190 10.58 12.76 2.90
C ARG A 190 11.09 11.96 1.69
N ARG A 191 12.23 11.29 1.78
CA ARG A 191 12.78 10.49 0.68
C ARG A 191 11.87 9.32 0.32
N LEU A 192 11.35 8.60 1.31
CA LEU A 192 10.43 7.48 1.08
C LEU A 192 9.10 7.94 0.48
N LEU A 193 8.57 9.07 0.93
CA LEU A 193 7.38 9.68 0.34
C LEU A 193 7.59 10.09 -1.13
N ILE A 194 8.76 10.69 -1.43
CA ILE A 194 9.14 11.03 -2.81
C ILE A 194 9.27 9.76 -3.65
N ALA A 195 9.90 8.70 -3.13
CA ALA A 195 10.01 7.42 -3.83
C ALA A 195 8.63 6.81 -4.13
N ALA A 196 7.72 6.81 -3.17
CA ALA A 196 6.35 6.33 -3.38
C ALA A 196 5.60 7.13 -4.47
N LEU A 197 5.70 8.47 -4.45
CA LEU A 197 5.09 9.31 -5.48
C LEU A 197 5.76 9.13 -6.85
N ALA A 198 7.08 8.97 -6.90
CA ALA A 198 7.80 8.71 -8.17
C ALA A 198 7.38 7.36 -8.76
N THR A 199 7.28 6.32 -7.95
CA THR A 199 6.76 5.00 -8.37
C THR A 199 5.33 5.13 -8.89
N ALA A 200 4.48 5.91 -8.21
CA ALA A 200 3.10 6.14 -8.65
C ALA A 200 3.02 6.84 -10.02
N VAL A 201 3.92 7.78 -10.29
CA VAL A 201 4.01 8.42 -11.61
C VAL A 201 4.44 7.43 -12.68
N ILE A 202 5.44 6.57 -12.40
CA ILE A 202 5.87 5.52 -13.34
C ILE A 202 4.70 4.59 -13.66
N ILE A 203 3.97 4.14 -12.64
CA ILE A 203 2.79 3.28 -12.79
C ILE A 203 1.72 3.99 -13.62
N ALA A 204 1.46 5.28 -13.36
CA ALA A 204 0.50 6.05 -14.11
C ALA A 204 0.89 6.16 -15.61
N ILE A 205 2.18 6.34 -15.92
CA ILE A 205 2.68 6.37 -17.30
C ILE A 205 2.49 5.01 -17.97
N VAL A 206 2.84 3.91 -17.31
CA VAL A 206 2.65 2.55 -17.84
C VAL A 206 1.15 2.25 -18.03
N ALA A 207 0.32 2.68 -17.09
CA ALA A 207 -1.13 2.54 -17.18
C ALA A 207 -1.71 3.38 -18.35
N MET A 208 -1.23 4.62 -18.56
CA MET A 208 -1.63 5.44 -19.71
C MET A 208 -1.27 4.79 -21.05
N ALA A 209 -0.18 4.03 -21.14
CA ALA A 209 0.19 3.30 -22.35
C ALA A 209 -0.82 2.20 -22.72
N GLN A 210 -1.70 1.79 -21.82
CA GLN A 210 -2.78 0.83 -22.09
C GLN A 210 -4.00 1.50 -22.75
N ILE A 211 -4.18 2.83 -22.61
CA ILE A 211 -5.37 3.55 -23.10
C ILE A 211 -5.66 3.32 -24.58
N PRO A 212 -4.65 3.34 -25.50
CA PRO A 212 -4.92 3.13 -26.93
C PRO A 212 -5.47 1.74 -27.29
N SER A 213 -5.32 0.74 -26.40
CA SER A 213 -5.86 -0.60 -26.63
C SER A 213 -7.39 -0.66 -26.56
N GLY A 214 -8.05 0.38 -26.01
CA GLY A 214 -9.50 0.42 -25.80
C GLY A 214 -10.00 -0.47 -24.66
N VAL A 215 -9.12 -1.23 -23.99
CA VAL A 215 -9.45 -2.06 -22.83
C VAL A 215 -9.40 -1.21 -21.56
N ARG A 216 -10.11 -1.66 -20.51
CA ARG A 216 -10.07 -1.01 -19.20
C ARG A 216 -8.64 -1.03 -18.64
N VAL A 217 -8.16 0.15 -18.24
CA VAL A 217 -6.81 0.29 -17.66
C VAL A 217 -6.74 -0.38 -16.30
N SER A 218 -5.71 -1.18 -16.07
CA SER A 218 -5.46 -1.94 -14.86
C SER A 218 -4.01 -1.76 -14.37
N ALA A 219 -3.68 -2.34 -13.22
CA ALA A 219 -2.33 -2.28 -12.71
C ALA A 219 -1.35 -3.05 -13.62
N PRO A 220 -0.11 -2.55 -13.79
CA PRO A 220 0.90 -3.27 -14.57
C PRO A 220 1.18 -4.66 -13.97
N PHE A 221 1.43 -5.64 -14.84
CA PHE A 221 1.82 -7.00 -14.46
C PHE A 221 0.79 -7.75 -13.57
N GLU A 222 -0.49 -7.45 -13.78
CA GLU A 222 -1.62 -8.04 -13.07
C GLU A 222 -2.18 -9.22 -13.89
N GLY A 223 -1.47 -10.34 -13.98
CA GLY A 223 -1.90 -11.62 -14.56
C GLY A 223 -2.79 -11.57 -15.81
N GLU A 224 -3.52 -12.66 -16.06
CA GLU A 224 -4.43 -12.81 -17.22
C GLU A 224 -5.79 -12.12 -16.99
N GLU A 225 -6.22 -11.94 -15.75
CA GLU A 225 -7.48 -11.28 -15.38
C GLU A 225 -7.23 -9.98 -14.60
N PRO A 226 -6.86 -8.90 -15.28
CA PRO A 226 -6.51 -7.65 -14.62
C PRO A 226 -7.72 -7.00 -13.97
N GLU A 227 -7.54 -6.50 -12.72
CA GLU A 227 -8.60 -5.88 -11.93
C GLU A 227 -8.45 -4.35 -11.87
N PRO A 228 -9.21 -3.56 -12.65
CA PRO A 228 -9.10 -2.10 -12.65
C PRO A 228 -9.34 -1.44 -11.27
N ASN A 229 -10.06 -2.11 -10.35
CA ASN A 229 -10.25 -1.61 -8.99
C ASN A 229 -8.92 -1.53 -8.22
N THR A 230 -7.99 -2.44 -8.46
CA THR A 230 -6.65 -2.46 -7.86
C THR A 230 -5.88 -1.18 -8.16
N LEU A 231 -5.76 -0.85 -9.45
CA LEU A 231 -5.11 0.38 -9.88
C LEU A 231 -5.85 1.61 -9.34
N GLY A 232 -7.18 1.60 -9.42
CA GLY A 232 -8.01 2.73 -8.98
C GLY A 232 -7.83 3.07 -7.51
N GLY A 233 -7.88 2.07 -6.63
CA GLY A 233 -7.67 2.26 -5.19
C GLY A 233 -6.27 2.78 -4.86
N TYR A 234 -5.24 2.23 -5.52
CA TYR A 234 -3.87 2.71 -5.37
C TYR A 234 -3.72 4.18 -5.79
N LEU A 235 -4.23 4.53 -6.98
CA LEU A 235 -4.14 5.90 -7.50
C LEU A 235 -4.87 6.89 -6.60
N VAL A 236 -6.03 6.54 -6.05
CA VAL A 236 -6.76 7.40 -5.09
C VAL A 236 -5.88 7.74 -3.89
N LEU A 237 -5.16 6.77 -3.31
CA LEU A 237 -4.25 7.01 -2.18
C LEU A 237 -3.08 7.94 -2.59
N MET A 238 -2.48 7.71 -3.75
CA MET A 238 -1.32 8.48 -4.21
C MET A 238 -1.69 9.90 -4.67
N ILE A 239 -2.84 10.06 -5.33
CA ILE A 239 -3.37 11.38 -5.70
C ILE A 239 -3.64 12.23 -4.45
N ALA A 240 -4.18 11.63 -3.39
CA ALA A 240 -4.40 12.33 -2.12
C ALA A 240 -3.10 12.94 -1.55
N LEU A 241 -1.99 12.19 -1.60
CA LEU A 241 -0.67 12.67 -1.18
C LEU A 241 -0.15 13.79 -2.07
N ALA A 242 -0.32 13.68 -3.39
CA ALA A 242 0.07 14.73 -4.33
C ALA A 242 -0.75 16.01 -4.12
N LEU A 243 -2.08 15.90 -3.93
CA LEU A 243 -2.96 17.03 -3.64
C LEU A 243 -2.65 17.68 -2.29
N ALA A 244 -2.29 16.89 -1.28
CA ALA A 244 -1.81 17.44 -0.01
C ALA A 244 -0.49 18.21 -0.19
N GLY A 245 0.42 17.70 -1.04
CA GLY A 245 1.65 18.40 -1.43
C GLY A 245 1.36 19.72 -2.15
N LEU A 246 0.40 19.71 -3.07
CA LEU A 246 -0.08 20.90 -3.77
C LEU A 246 -0.63 21.95 -2.78
N GLY A 247 -1.40 21.53 -1.79
CA GLY A 247 -1.99 22.38 -0.77
C GLY A 247 -0.98 23.08 0.13
N GLU A 248 0.13 22.44 0.36
CA GLU A 248 1.21 22.95 1.18
C GLU A 248 2.33 23.63 0.35
N ALA A 249 2.18 23.68 -0.98
CA ALA A 249 3.17 24.28 -1.88
C ALA A 249 3.26 25.81 -1.72
N ARG A 250 4.49 26.31 -1.51
CA ARG A 250 4.75 27.74 -1.28
C ARG A 250 5.17 28.49 -2.54
N VAL A 251 5.85 27.82 -3.45
CA VAL A 251 6.35 28.40 -4.70
C VAL A 251 5.61 27.82 -5.91
N ALA A 252 5.52 28.61 -6.98
CA ALA A 252 4.81 28.20 -8.19
C ALA A 252 5.34 26.88 -8.78
N ARG A 253 6.65 26.68 -8.78
CA ARG A 253 7.29 25.44 -9.28
C ARG A 253 6.80 24.20 -8.55
N GLU A 254 6.65 24.26 -7.22
CA GLU A 254 6.12 23.14 -6.44
C GLU A 254 4.65 22.90 -6.74
N ARG A 255 3.85 23.98 -6.92
CA ARG A 255 2.43 23.86 -7.29
C ARG A 255 2.28 23.18 -8.64
N VAL A 256 3.05 23.62 -9.64
CA VAL A 256 3.04 22.99 -10.97
C VAL A 256 3.44 21.52 -10.87
N LEU A 257 4.51 21.21 -10.14
CA LEU A 257 4.97 19.83 -9.96
C LEU A 257 3.89 18.92 -9.36
N PHE A 258 3.33 19.30 -8.22
CA PHE A 258 2.32 18.48 -7.55
C PHE A 258 1.01 18.40 -8.34
N ALA A 259 0.61 19.48 -9.02
CA ALA A 259 -0.53 19.48 -9.91
C ALA A 259 -0.32 18.53 -11.10
N SER A 260 0.87 18.56 -11.73
CA SER A 260 1.22 17.65 -12.83
C SER A 260 1.25 16.19 -12.39
N ILE A 261 1.78 15.89 -11.19
CA ILE A 261 1.77 14.55 -10.60
C ILE A 261 0.33 14.07 -10.38
N ALA A 262 -0.52 14.92 -9.78
CA ALA A 262 -1.92 14.57 -9.53
C ALA A 262 -2.69 14.37 -10.85
N ALA A 263 -2.50 15.24 -11.84
CA ALA A 263 -3.13 15.13 -13.15
C ALA A 263 -2.70 13.85 -13.88
N ALA A 264 -1.40 13.55 -13.91
CA ALA A 264 -0.86 12.34 -14.54
C ALA A 264 -1.48 11.04 -13.96
N MET A 265 -1.74 11.01 -12.65
CA MET A 265 -2.38 9.86 -12.00
C MET A 265 -3.91 9.84 -12.18
N THR A 266 -4.55 11.00 -12.36
CA THR A 266 -6.00 11.09 -12.54
C THR A 266 -6.43 10.58 -13.91
N VAL A 267 -5.60 10.74 -14.94
CA VAL A 267 -5.91 10.24 -16.29
C VAL A 267 -6.14 8.72 -16.29
N PRO A 268 -5.19 7.86 -15.91
CA PRO A 268 -5.42 6.42 -15.91
C PRO A 268 -6.52 6.00 -14.91
N LEU A 269 -6.72 6.73 -13.80
CA LEU A 269 -7.84 6.49 -12.89
C LEU A 269 -9.19 6.62 -13.61
N ALA A 270 -9.36 7.62 -14.46
CA ALA A 270 -10.58 7.80 -15.26
C ALA A 270 -10.80 6.60 -16.19
N TYR A 271 -9.76 6.13 -16.86
CA TYR A 271 -9.82 5.01 -17.83
C TYR A 271 -9.86 3.62 -17.17
N THR A 272 -9.80 3.52 -15.84
CA THR A 272 -10.14 2.26 -15.16
C THR A 272 -11.61 1.87 -15.37
N TYR A 273 -12.46 2.84 -15.66
CA TYR A 273 -13.92 2.69 -15.73
C TYR A 273 -14.48 1.97 -14.49
N SER A 274 -13.81 2.11 -13.34
CA SER A 274 -14.25 1.59 -12.05
C SER A 274 -15.10 2.61 -11.30
N ARG A 275 -16.41 2.36 -11.24
CA ARG A 275 -17.35 3.22 -10.48
C ARG A 275 -16.96 3.32 -9.00
N THR A 276 -16.50 2.23 -8.44
CA THR A 276 -16.03 2.18 -7.05
C THR A 276 -14.83 3.10 -6.82
N SER A 277 -13.87 3.10 -7.76
CA SER A 277 -12.70 3.97 -7.69
C SER A 277 -13.06 5.44 -7.91
N TRP A 278 -14.04 5.75 -8.76
CA TRP A 278 -14.52 7.12 -8.94
C TRP A 278 -15.24 7.64 -7.69
N LEU A 279 -16.07 6.81 -7.06
CA LEU A 279 -16.73 7.16 -5.80
C LEU A 279 -15.70 7.39 -4.68
N ALA A 280 -14.69 6.54 -4.62
CA ALA A 280 -13.54 6.71 -3.71
C ALA A 280 -12.78 8.01 -3.98
N PHE A 281 -12.55 8.35 -5.24
CA PHE A 281 -11.93 9.60 -5.65
C PHE A 281 -12.75 10.81 -5.20
N CYS A 282 -14.06 10.79 -5.37
CA CYS A 282 -14.95 11.85 -4.87
C CYS A 282 -14.86 12.00 -3.34
N ALA A 283 -14.89 10.90 -2.59
CA ALA A 283 -14.75 10.94 -1.13
C ALA A 283 -13.37 11.48 -0.69
N MET A 284 -12.32 11.08 -1.38
CA MET A 284 -10.97 11.61 -1.19
C MET A 284 -10.90 13.11 -1.46
N LEU A 285 -11.52 13.59 -2.56
CA LEU A 285 -11.58 15.01 -2.88
C LEU A 285 -12.33 15.82 -1.81
N VAL A 286 -13.51 15.35 -1.39
CA VAL A 286 -14.28 15.99 -0.31
C VAL A 286 -13.43 16.09 0.95
N THR A 287 -12.76 15.01 1.34
CA THR A 287 -11.88 15.02 2.51
C THR A 287 -10.71 15.98 2.35
N THR A 288 -10.09 16.03 1.16
CA THR A 288 -9.01 16.98 0.86
C THR A 288 -9.50 18.43 0.98
N ILE A 289 -10.71 18.74 0.49
CA ILE A 289 -11.32 20.07 0.62
C ILE A 289 -11.52 20.43 2.09
N VAL A 290 -12.11 19.53 2.87
CA VAL A 290 -12.38 19.73 4.31
C VAL A 290 -11.09 19.98 5.09
N LEU A 291 -10.01 19.24 4.77
CA LEU A 291 -8.72 19.35 5.45
C LEU A 291 -7.87 20.53 4.94
N SER A 292 -8.21 21.11 3.80
CA SER A 292 -7.47 22.20 3.18
C SER A 292 -8.17 23.54 3.42
N ARG A 293 -7.38 24.55 3.84
CA ARG A 293 -7.86 25.94 3.95
C ARG A 293 -7.66 26.73 2.66
N ASN A 294 -7.05 26.17 1.64
CA ASN A 294 -6.64 26.88 0.44
C ASN A 294 -7.67 26.72 -0.69
N ARG A 295 -8.39 27.81 -1.03
CA ARG A 295 -9.37 27.83 -2.12
C ARG A 295 -8.77 27.48 -3.50
N THR A 296 -7.50 27.75 -3.71
CA THR A 296 -6.80 27.42 -4.96
C THR A 296 -6.84 25.92 -5.24
N ILE A 297 -6.78 25.06 -4.19
CA ILE A 297 -6.89 23.62 -4.33
C ILE A 297 -8.28 23.22 -4.82
N PHE A 298 -9.31 23.87 -4.28
CA PHE A 298 -10.70 23.63 -4.74
C PHE A 298 -10.82 23.86 -6.25
N PHE A 299 -10.33 25.00 -6.75
CA PHE A 299 -10.39 25.29 -8.18
C PHE A 299 -9.54 24.33 -9.02
N LEU A 300 -8.33 23.97 -8.54
CA LEU A 300 -7.49 22.99 -9.23
C LEU A 300 -8.12 21.59 -9.25
N MET A 301 -8.77 21.17 -8.18
CA MET A 301 -9.48 19.88 -8.15
C MET A 301 -10.69 19.87 -9.08
N VAL A 302 -11.48 20.95 -9.12
CA VAL A 302 -12.55 21.10 -10.10
C VAL A 302 -11.99 21.05 -11.52
N ALA A 303 -10.86 21.72 -11.78
CA ALA A 303 -10.20 21.64 -13.07
C ALA A 303 -9.74 20.23 -13.42
N ILE A 304 -9.15 19.49 -12.46
CA ILE A 304 -8.74 18.09 -12.65
C ILE A 304 -9.95 17.20 -12.97
N VAL A 305 -11.06 17.39 -12.25
CA VAL A 305 -12.31 16.64 -12.53
C VAL A 305 -12.86 17.00 -13.90
N LEU A 306 -12.86 18.28 -14.29
CA LEU A 306 -13.31 18.72 -15.61
C LEU A 306 -12.40 18.16 -16.72
N VAL A 307 -11.07 18.16 -16.52
CA VAL A 307 -10.13 17.54 -17.47
C VAL A 307 -10.40 16.04 -17.59
N ALA A 308 -10.63 15.35 -16.48
CA ALA A 308 -10.98 13.93 -16.49
C ALA A 308 -12.28 13.67 -17.26
N LEU A 309 -13.28 14.52 -17.11
CA LEU A 309 -14.56 14.45 -17.88
C LEU A 309 -14.37 14.73 -19.37
N VAL A 310 -13.46 15.63 -19.74
CA VAL A 310 -13.16 15.94 -21.15
C VAL A 310 -12.33 14.83 -21.80
N VAL A 311 -11.38 14.29 -21.08
CA VAL A 311 -10.49 13.19 -21.55
C VAL A 311 -11.26 11.86 -21.60
N SER A 312 -12.19 11.65 -20.68
CA SER A 312 -13.11 10.52 -20.72
C SER A 312 -14.41 11.01 -21.39
N PRO A 313 -14.65 10.67 -22.67
CA PRO A 313 -15.80 11.19 -23.39
C PRO A 313 -17.08 10.94 -22.59
N PRO A 314 -17.98 11.93 -22.48
CA PRO A 314 -19.26 11.75 -21.79
C PRO A 314 -20.07 10.57 -22.32
N SER A 315 -19.89 10.20 -23.60
CA SER A 315 -20.49 9.02 -24.23
C SER A 315 -20.08 7.71 -23.54
N ALA A 316 -18.78 7.50 -23.25
CA ALA A 316 -18.32 6.29 -22.56
C ALA A 316 -18.80 6.24 -21.09
N LEU A 317 -18.92 7.37 -20.42
CA LEU A 317 -19.51 7.47 -19.09
C LEU A 317 -21.03 7.26 -19.11
N ILE A 318 -21.70 7.89 -20.09
CA ILE A 318 -23.14 7.77 -20.30
C ILE A 318 -23.47 6.35 -20.76
N GLU A 319 -22.71 5.79 -21.70
CA GLU A 319 -22.89 4.42 -22.18
C GLU A 319 -22.68 3.40 -21.05
N ARG A 320 -21.70 3.63 -20.18
CA ARG A 320 -21.49 2.78 -19.00
C ARG A 320 -22.56 2.96 -17.93
N ALA A 321 -23.08 4.16 -17.74
CA ALA A 321 -24.22 4.42 -16.87
C ALA A 321 -25.54 3.88 -17.46
N THR A 322 -25.74 4.03 -18.77
CA THR A 322 -26.90 3.50 -19.49
C THR A 322 -26.80 1.99 -19.71
N TYR A 323 -25.61 1.43 -19.91
CA TYR A 323 -25.38 -0.02 -19.93
C TYR A 323 -25.84 -0.67 -18.61
N THR A 324 -25.70 0.05 -17.50
CA THR A 324 -26.23 -0.36 -16.18
C THR A 324 -27.76 -0.46 -16.19
N LEU A 325 -28.44 0.34 -17.00
CA LEU A 325 -29.90 0.39 -17.11
C LEU A 325 -30.47 -0.42 -18.27
N SER A 326 -29.64 -0.76 -19.27
CA SER A 326 -30.09 -1.35 -20.54
C SER A 326 -29.61 -2.78 -20.83
N SER A 327 -28.69 -3.36 -20.03
CA SER A 327 -28.18 -4.71 -20.28
C SER A 327 -29.23 -5.78 -19.92
N GLN A 328 -30.07 -6.08 -20.90
CA GLN A 328 -31.11 -7.13 -20.79
C GLN A 328 -30.59 -8.58 -20.91
N ARG A 329 -29.30 -8.81 -21.22
CA ARG A 329 -28.82 -10.16 -21.57
C ARG A 329 -28.32 -11.03 -20.41
N ASP A 330 -27.83 -10.44 -19.30
CA ASP A 330 -27.31 -11.20 -18.16
C ASP A 330 -27.76 -10.62 -16.81
N SER A 331 -28.92 -9.98 -16.77
CA SER A 331 -29.43 -9.29 -15.60
C SER A 331 -30.16 -10.25 -14.67
N ILE A 332 -29.76 -10.27 -13.40
CA ILE A 332 -30.57 -10.88 -12.34
C ILE A 332 -31.77 -9.97 -12.08
N SER A 333 -32.99 -10.46 -12.38
CA SER A 333 -34.20 -9.72 -12.05
C SER A 333 -34.50 -9.79 -10.57
N LEU A 334 -34.26 -8.70 -9.85
CA LEU A 334 -34.69 -8.54 -8.46
C LEU A 334 -35.86 -7.54 -8.46
N LEU A 335 -37.00 -7.93 -7.95
CA LEU A 335 -38.21 -7.10 -7.89
C LEU A 335 -38.68 -6.53 -9.26
N GLY A 336 -38.43 -7.23 -10.38
CA GLY A 336 -38.83 -6.78 -11.71
C GLY A 336 -37.88 -5.77 -12.38
N TYR A 337 -36.76 -5.42 -11.76
CA TYR A 337 -35.73 -4.56 -12.34
C TYR A 337 -34.49 -5.39 -12.69
N SER A 338 -33.96 -5.18 -13.90
CA SER A 338 -32.69 -5.79 -14.32
C SER A 338 -31.53 -5.05 -13.62
N ILE A 339 -30.78 -5.78 -12.82
CA ILE A 339 -29.61 -5.25 -12.10
C ILE A 339 -28.34 -5.69 -12.81
N GLU A 340 -27.42 -4.75 -13.07
CA GLU A 340 -26.12 -5.06 -13.67
C GLU A 340 -25.32 -6.06 -12.83
N PRO A 341 -24.58 -7.01 -13.44
CA PRO A 341 -23.86 -8.08 -12.74
C PRO A 341 -22.98 -7.62 -11.58
N SER A 342 -22.28 -6.49 -11.73
CA SER A 342 -21.38 -6.01 -10.65
C SER A 342 -22.14 -5.36 -9.47
N ALA A 343 -23.32 -4.81 -9.70
CA ALA A 343 -24.19 -4.32 -8.63
C ALA A 343 -24.91 -5.48 -7.94
N ALA A 344 -25.32 -6.49 -8.73
CA ALA A 344 -25.91 -7.72 -8.24
C ALA A 344 -24.93 -8.49 -7.33
N ALA A 345 -23.66 -8.63 -7.72
CA ALA A 345 -22.61 -9.25 -6.91
C ALA A 345 -22.41 -8.58 -5.55
N ARG A 346 -22.54 -7.24 -5.47
CA ARG A 346 -22.46 -6.52 -4.19
C ARG A 346 -23.67 -6.73 -3.31
N LEU A 347 -24.87 -6.77 -3.91
CA LEU A 347 -26.09 -7.11 -3.18
C LEU A 347 -26.03 -8.55 -2.68
N GLU A 348 -25.58 -9.49 -3.51
CA GLU A 348 -25.35 -10.88 -3.15
C GLU A 348 -24.35 -10.99 -1.99
N ALA A 349 -23.27 -10.19 -1.99
CA ALA A 349 -22.31 -10.13 -0.89
C ALA A 349 -23.00 -9.80 0.45
N TRP A 350 -23.92 -8.85 0.47
CA TRP A 350 -24.69 -8.52 1.68
C TRP A 350 -25.69 -9.62 2.07
N ILE A 351 -26.32 -10.29 1.10
CA ILE A 351 -27.19 -11.44 1.34
C ILE A 351 -26.39 -12.60 1.96
N ILE A 352 -25.20 -12.89 1.41
CA ILE A 352 -24.29 -13.90 1.96
C ILE A 352 -23.88 -13.53 3.40
N ALA A 353 -23.48 -12.26 3.63
CA ALA A 353 -23.09 -11.79 4.96
C ALA A 353 -24.24 -11.89 5.97
N SER A 354 -25.48 -11.58 5.56
CA SER A 354 -26.65 -11.72 6.44
C SER A 354 -26.92 -13.17 6.80
N ARG A 355 -26.83 -14.09 5.83
CA ARG A 355 -26.95 -15.54 6.07
C ARG A 355 -25.82 -16.06 6.98
N ALA A 356 -24.60 -15.64 6.71
CA ALA A 356 -23.43 -15.98 7.53
C ALA A 356 -23.63 -15.53 8.98
N LEU A 357 -24.15 -14.32 9.18
CA LEU A 357 -24.43 -13.77 10.49
C LEU A 357 -25.52 -14.54 11.25
N MET A 358 -26.55 -15.02 10.55
CA MET A 358 -27.57 -15.87 11.16
C MET A 358 -27.02 -17.23 11.60
N LEU A 359 -26.10 -17.81 10.83
CA LEU A 359 -25.53 -19.12 11.10
C LEU A 359 -24.36 -19.08 12.09
N TYR A 360 -23.52 -18.06 11.99
CA TYR A 360 -22.24 -17.93 12.71
C TYR A 360 -22.01 -16.50 13.24
N PRO A 361 -22.88 -16.00 14.15
CA PRO A 361 -22.88 -14.58 14.51
C PRO A 361 -21.62 -14.09 15.21
N ILE A 362 -20.94 -14.97 15.96
CA ILE A 362 -19.83 -14.57 16.84
C ILE A 362 -18.48 -14.65 16.13
N LEU A 363 -18.13 -15.82 15.61
CA LEU A 363 -16.81 -16.13 15.02
C LEU A 363 -16.81 -16.07 13.49
N GLY A 364 -17.98 -15.98 12.85
CA GLY A 364 -18.08 -16.11 11.40
C GLY A 364 -17.82 -17.54 10.92
N ALA A 365 -17.67 -17.71 9.61
CA ALA A 365 -17.39 -18.99 8.98
C ALA A 365 -15.90 -19.32 8.87
N GLY A 366 -15.02 -18.39 9.21
CA GLY A 366 -13.58 -18.42 8.94
C GLY A 366 -13.22 -17.70 7.63
N VAL A 367 -11.98 -17.27 7.52
CA VAL A 367 -11.49 -16.58 6.32
C VAL A 367 -11.62 -17.52 5.12
N THR A 368 -12.30 -17.07 4.06
CA THR A 368 -12.70 -17.85 2.88
C THR A 368 -13.84 -18.86 3.07
N GLY A 369 -14.49 -18.94 4.25
CA GLY A 369 -15.52 -19.93 4.54
C GLY A 369 -16.80 -19.84 3.70
N PHE A 370 -17.06 -18.71 3.06
CA PHE A 370 -18.11 -18.50 2.07
C PHE A 370 -17.57 -18.23 0.64
N GLY A 371 -16.32 -18.59 0.38
CA GLY A 371 -15.65 -18.26 -0.87
C GLY A 371 -15.24 -16.79 -0.94
N LEU A 372 -15.04 -16.28 -2.16
CA LEU A 372 -14.68 -14.89 -2.38
C LEU A 372 -15.94 -14.01 -2.44
N ILE A 373 -16.10 -13.14 -1.46
CA ILE A 373 -17.20 -12.16 -1.39
C ILE A 373 -16.68 -10.83 -1.94
N ASP A 374 -17.39 -10.25 -2.89
CA ASP A 374 -16.88 -9.11 -3.68
C ASP A 374 -17.23 -7.73 -3.07
N ALA A 375 -17.09 -7.60 -1.75
CA ALA A 375 -17.14 -6.34 -1.01
C ALA A 375 -16.50 -6.52 0.37
N GLN A 376 -15.72 -5.55 0.81
CA GLN A 376 -14.91 -5.69 2.02
C GLN A 376 -15.71 -5.87 3.30
N TYR A 377 -16.73 -5.03 3.53
CA TYR A 377 -17.48 -5.04 4.80
C TYR A 377 -18.31 -6.31 4.98
N PRO A 378 -19.13 -6.73 3.98
CA PRO A 378 -19.86 -8.00 4.06
C PRO A 378 -18.90 -9.19 4.19
N ARG A 379 -17.74 -9.15 3.51
CA ARG A 379 -16.74 -10.20 3.60
C ARG A 379 -16.21 -10.36 5.02
N VAL A 380 -15.74 -9.27 5.66
CA VAL A 380 -15.24 -9.32 7.04
C VAL A 380 -16.32 -9.82 7.99
N LEU A 381 -17.57 -9.39 7.81
CA LEU A 381 -18.69 -9.81 8.63
C LEU A 381 -18.98 -11.31 8.48
N ALA A 382 -18.99 -11.82 7.26
CA ALA A 382 -19.22 -13.24 6.98
C ALA A 382 -18.07 -14.13 7.49
N GLU A 383 -16.83 -13.71 7.27
CA GLU A 383 -15.62 -14.48 7.60
C GLU A 383 -15.32 -14.48 9.11
N THR A 384 -15.55 -13.37 9.81
CA THR A 384 -15.11 -13.21 11.21
C THR A 384 -16.22 -12.88 12.20
N GLY A 385 -17.47 -12.82 11.74
CA GLY A 385 -18.63 -12.51 12.59
C GLY A 385 -18.61 -11.11 13.20
N LEU A 386 -19.46 -10.88 14.19
CA LEU A 386 -19.60 -9.58 14.85
C LEU A 386 -18.32 -9.17 15.62
N ILE A 387 -17.66 -10.12 16.29
CA ILE A 387 -16.45 -9.79 17.05
C ILE A 387 -15.32 -9.38 16.11
N GLY A 388 -15.07 -10.14 15.04
CA GLY A 388 -14.01 -9.80 14.09
C GLY A 388 -14.31 -8.51 13.33
N PHE A 389 -15.59 -8.25 12.99
CA PHE A 389 -16.00 -6.99 12.40
C PHE A 389 -15.77 -5.80 13.35
N GLY A 390 -16.06 -5.97 14.65
CA GLY A 390 -15.76 -4.98 15.68
C GLY A 390 -14.26 -4.70 15.82
N LEU A 391 -13.42 -5.75 15.79
CA LEU A 391 -11.97 -5.61 15.82
C LEU A 391 -11.43 -4.93 14.55
N PHE A 392 -11.98 -5.25 13.38
CA PHE A 392 -11.66 -4.58 12.14
C PHE A 392 -12.04 -3.10 12.17
N ALA A 393 -13.24 -2.75 12.64
CA ALA A 393 -13.68 -1.37 12.80
C ALA A 393 -12.79 -0.61 13.80
N TRP A 394 -12.39 -1.25 14.89
CA TRP A 394 -11.45 -0.69 15.85
C TRP A 394 -10.07 -0.44 15.22
N LEU A 395 -9.56 -1.39 14.44
CA LEU A 395 -8.29 -1.21 13.71
C LEU A 395 -8.36 0.00 12.76
N ILE A 396 -9.42 0.08 11.94
CA ILE A 396 -9.67 1.20 11.01
C ILE A 396 -9.74 2.54 11.77
N TRP A 397 -10.48 2.58 12.87
CA TRP A 397 -10.53 3.78 13.73
C TRP A 397 -9.15 4.19 14.23
N ARG A 398 -8.37 3.23 14.73
CA ARG A 398 -7.02 3.51 15.23
C ARG A 398 -6.07 3.98 14.13
N VAL A 399 -6.18 3.41 12.94
CA VAL A 399 -5.43 3.85 11.74
C VAL A 399 -5.79 5.29 11.41
N ALA A 400 -7.07 5.64 11.30
CA ALA A 400 -7.53 7.02 11.09
C ALA A 400 -7.04 7.95 12.22
N GLY A 401 -7.13 7.48 13.47
CA GLY A 401 -6.70 8.22 14.65
C GLY A 401 -5.24 8.63 14.62
N THR A 402 -4.34 7.81 14.04
CA THR A 402 -2.92 8.18 13.88
C THR A 402 -2.75 9.36 12.93
N GLY A 403 -3.51 9.38 11.83
CA GLY A 403 -3.51 10.52 10.90
C GLY A 403 -4.05 11.79 11.53
N VAL A 404 -5.16 11.69 12.28
CA VAL A 404 -5.74 12.82 13.01
C VAL A 404 -4.78 13.35 14.08
N GLU A 405 -4.09 12.46 14.79
CA GLU A 405 -3.09 12.87 15.78
C GLU A 405 -1.92 13.62 15.12
N LEU A 406 -1.43 13.13 13.98
CA LEU A 406 -0.38 13.81 13.24
C LEU A 406 -0.86 15.17 12.70
N LEU A 407 -2.10 15.26 12.22
CA LEU A 407 -2.70 16.51 11.74
C LEU A 407 -2.79 17.55 12.84
N ARG A 408 -3.20 17.15 14.06
CA ARG A 408 -3.33 18.06 15.22
C ARG A 408 -2.00 18.48 15.81
N ARG A 409 -1.03 17.57 15.85
CA ARG A 409 0.27 17.79 16.47
C ARG A 409 1.36 18.25 15.50
N GLY A 410 1.15 18.08 14.20
CA GLY A 410 2.12 18.41 13.16
C GLY A 410 2.42 19.90 13.13
N THR A 411 3.71 20.27 13.02
CA THR A 411 4.17 21.65 12.93
C THR A 411 4.96 21.93 11.66
N THR A 412 5.41 20.88 10.99
CA THR A 412 6.18 21.02 9.76
C THR A 412 5.28 20.75 8.54
N ARG A 413 5.69 21.33 7.40
CA ARG A 413 5.04 21.14 6.12
C ARG A 413 4.97 19.66 5.71
N LEU A 414 6.05 18.91 5.90
CA LEU A 414 6.09 17.47 5.61
C LEU A 414 5.03 16.71 6.41
N GLU A 415 4.89 17.03 7.70
CA GLU A 415 3.88 16.42 8.57
C GLU A 415 2.45 16.78 8.13
N ALA A 416 2.23 18.01 7.69
CA ALA A 416 0.93 18.44 7.16
C ALA A 416 0.58 17.70 5.86
N VAL A 417 1.53 17.59 4.91
CA VAL A 417 1.36 16.82 3.66
C VAL A 417 1.03 15.36 3.97
N LEU A 418 1.83 14.74 4.83
CA LEU A 418 1.66 13.34 5.19
C LEU A 418 0.31 13.09 5.87
N ALA A 419 -0.07 13.91 6.86
CA ALA A 419 -1.31 13.75 7.60
C ALA A 419 -2.55 13.98 6.72
N LYS A 420 -2.58 15.06 5.95
CA LYS A 420 -3.72 15.41 5.08
C LYS A 420 -3.86 14.41 3.94
N GLY A 421 -2.77 14.07 3.26
CA GLY A 421 -2.78 13.11 2.17
C GLY A 421 -3.17 11.72 2.64
N PHE A 422 -2.63 11.27 3.77
CA PHE A 422 -3.03 10.00 4.38
C PHE A 422 -4.51 9.96 4.73
N LEU A 423 -5.03 10.95 5.44
CA LEU A 423 -6.45 10.98 5.85
C LEU A 423 -7.39 11.04 4.65
N ALA A 424 -7.07 11.85 3.63
CA ALA A 424 -7.89 11.95 2.43
C ALA A 424 -7.85 10.64 1.62
N GLY A 425 -6.66 10.06 1.40
CA GLY A 425 -6.51 8.79 0.72
C GLY A 425 -7.20 7.65 1.46
N PHE A 426 -7.04 7.59 2.78
CA PHE A 426 -7.70 6.58 3.62
C PHE A 426 -9.22 6.69 3.59
N ALA A 427 -9.77 7.91 3.65
CA ALA A 427 -11.21 8.14 3.50
C ALA A 427 -11.71 7.65 2.13
N GLY A 428 -10.95 7.91 1.05
CA GLY A 428 -11.24 7.35 -0.27
C GLY A 428 -11.25 5.83 -0.25
N LEU A 429 -10.25 5.18 0.37
CA LEU A 429 -10.16 3.72 0.46
C LEU A 429 -11.29 3.10 1.30
N LEU A 430 -11.78 3.77 2.34
CA LEU A 430 -12.96 3.32 3.10
C LEU A 430 -14.21 3.28 2.22
N VAL A 431 -14.39 4.29 1.36
CA VAL A 431 -15.50 4.31 0.39
C VAL A 431 -15.26 3.27 -0.72
N HIS A 432 -14.03 3.11 -1.19
CA HIS A 432 -13.67 2.06 -2.15
C HIS A 432 -14.03 0.66 -1.65
N SER A 433 -13.92 0.44 -0.35
CA SER A 433 -14.22 -0.83 0.33
C SER A 433 -15.71 -1.21 0.32
N ILE A 434 -16.61 -0.29 -0.02
CA ILE A 434 -18.05 -0.57 -0.17
C ILE A 434 -18.30 -1.50 -1.37
N GLY A 435 -17.51 -1.36 -2.43
CA GLY A 435 -17.70 -2.11 -3.66
C GLY A 435 -16.49 -2.89 -4.17
N ALA A 436 -15.43 -3.01 -3.36
CA ALA A 436 -14.25 -3.79 -3.68
C ALA A 436 -13.60 -4.34 -2.40
N ASN A 437 -12.83 -5.40 -2.52
CA ASN A 437 -12.10 -6.01 -1.41
C ASN A 437 -10.80 -5.26 -1.06
N THR A 438 -10.88 -3.95 -0.85
CA THR A 438 -9.75 -3.02 -0.73
C THR A 438 -8.70 -3.46 0.28
N PHE A 439 -9.13 -3.92 1.47
CA PHE A 439 -8.25 -4.28 2.57
C PHE A 439 -7.67 -5.70 2.49
N ILE A 440 -7.79 -6.34 1.32
CA ILE A 440 -7.10 -7.60 1.01
C ILE A 440 -6.29 -7.51 -0.29
N ILE A 441 -6.53 -6.46 -1.09
CA ILE A 441 -5.78 -6.23 -2.32
C ILE A 441 -4.37 -5.79 -1.95
N VAL A 442 -3.38 -6.65 -2.17
CA VAL A 442 -1.98 -6.46 -1.79
C VAL A 442 -1.45 -5.13 -2.32
N ARG A 443 -1.68 -4.84 -3.60
CA ARG A 443 -1.22 -3.61 -4.29
C ARG A 443 -1.80 -2.30 -3.74
N ILE A 444 -2.85 -2.37 -2.91
CA ILE A 444 -3.42 -1.22 -2.19
C ILE A 444 -2.91 -1.22 -0.74
N MET A 445 -2.88 -2.40 -0.13
CA MET A 445 -2.57 -2.54 1.30
C MET A 445 -1.12 -2.25 1.64
N GLU A 446 -0.19 -2.73 0.82
CA GLU A 446 1.24 -2.46 1.06
C GLU A 446 1.56 -0.96 1.05
N PRO A 447 1.18 -0.16 0.02
CA PRO A 447 1.33 1.28 0.06
C PRO A 447 0.59 1.94 1.23
N LEU A 448 -0.61 1.48 1.58
CA LEU A 448 -1.36 2.01 2.72
C LEU A 448 -0.60 1.80 4.03
N TRP A 449 -0.07 0.58 4.28
CA TRP A 449 0.67 0.29 5.48
C TRP A 449 2.05 0.95 5.52
N LEU A 450 2.69 1.15 4.35
CA LEU A 450 3.89 1.98 4.22
C LEU A 450 3.60 3.42 4.71
N ILE A 451 2.56 4.07 4.17
CA ILE A 451 2.22 5.44 4.53
C ILE A 451 1.75 5.52 5.99
N THR A 452 0.96 4.55 6.46
CA THR A 452 0.59 4.43 7.88
C THR A 452 1.82 4.31 8.78
N GLY A 453 2.82 3.54 8.36
CA GLY A 453 4.11 3.41 9.03
C GLY A 453 4.90 4.73 9.09
N LEU A 454 4.92 5.49 7.98
CA LEU A 454 5.55 6.83 7.96
C LEU A 454 4.84 7.82 8.91
N VAL A 455 3.50 7.78 8.97
CA VAL A 455 2.72 8.56 9.95
C VAL A 455 3.09 8.15 11.36
N GLY A 456 3.11 6.85 11.66
CA GLY A 456 3.47 6.30 12.98
C GLY A 456 4.90 6.66 13.39
N ALA A 457 5.87 6.48 12.49
CA ALA A 457 7.27 6.85 12.73
C ALA A 457 7.43 8.34 13.03
N THR A 458 6.73 9.19 12.27
CA THR A 458 6.76 10.64 12.48
C THR A 458 6.19 11.04 13.84
N LEU A 459 5.10 10.40 14.28
CA LEU A 459 4.53 10.62 15.62
C LEU A 459 5.48 10.18 16.74
N LEU A 460 6.16 9.05 16.57
CA LEU A 460 7.15 8.57 17.54
C LEU A 460 8.36 9.49 17.65
N MET A 461 8.86 10.02 16.54
CA MET A 461 9.94 11.02 16.54
C MET A 461 9.55 12.30 17.32
N ARG A 462 8.25 12.61 17.37
CA ARG A 462 7.76 13.77 18.15
C ARG A 462 7.59 13.47 19.64
N ARG A 463 7.20 12.25 20.01
CA ARG A 463 6.97 11.86 21.41
C ARG A 463 8.26 11.63 22.18
N GLY A 464 9.28 11.11 21.50
CA GLY A 464 10.60 10.91 22.06
C GLY A 464 11.58 11.74 21.27
N GLY A 465 12.11 12.82 21.84
CA GLY A 465 13.34 13.37 21.28
C GLY A 465 14.31 12.19 21.14
N SER A 466 14.57 11.79 19.92
CA SER A 466 15.54 10.78 19.46
C SER A 466 16.37 10.14 20.59
N ALA A 467 15.86 9.05 21.17
CA ALA A 467 16.77 8.11 21.80
C ALA A 467 17.59 7.52 20.65
N PRO A 468 18.90 7.76 20.55
CA PRO A 468 19.71 7.16 19.50
C PRO A 468 19.66 5.65 19.72
N LEU A 469 19.29 4.91 18.66
CA LEU A 469 19.59 3.49 18.61
C LEU A 469 21.10 3.35 18.88
N PRO A 470 21.55 2.36 19.69
CA PRO A 470 22.96 2.14 19.92
C PRO A 470 23.66 2.11 18.55
N ARG A 471 24.68 2.94 18.41
CA ARG A 471 25.55 2.91 17.23
C ARG A 471 26.12 1.50 17.19
N VAL A 472 25.97 0.80 16.07
CA VAL A 472 26.74 -0.40 15.79
C VAL A 472 28.19 -0.03 16.04
N PRO A 473 28.89 -0.68 16.99
CA PRO A 473 30.31 -0.44 17.18
C PRO A 473 30.97 -0.67 15.83
N ALA A 474 31.69 0.32 15.32
CA ALA A 474 32.61 0.07 14.21
C ALA A 474 33.48 -1.10 14.65
N ALA A 475 33.48 -2.18 13.88
CA ALA A 475 34.32 -3.33 14.13
C ALA A 475 35.71 -2.80 14.50
N ALA A 476 36.16 -3.17 15.69
CA ALA A 476 37.44 -2.74 16.22
C ALA A 476 38.50 -3.03 15.16
N ALA A 477 39.14 -1.99 14.65
CA ALA A 477 40.33 -2.11 13.86
C ALA A 477 41.32 -2.88 14.74
N GLY A 478 41.65 -4.10 14.34
CA GLY A 478 42.65 -4.93 15.01
C GLY A 478 43.98 -4.16 15.13
N PRO A 479 44.78 -4.46 16.15
CA PRO A 479 46.07 -3.81 16.35
C PRO A 479 46.99 -4.15 15.19
N ARG A 480 47.74 -3.13 14.74
CA ARG A 480 48.85 -3.25 13.77
C ARG A 480 50.00 -4.08 14.35
#